data_10db27a33814e8cc9bcf9039eb83a328
#
_entry.id   10db27a33814e8cc9bcf9039eb83a328
#
_cell.length_a   1.000
_cell.length_b   1.000
_cell.length_c   1.000
_cell.angle_alpha   90.00
_cell.angle_beta   90.00
_cell.angle_gamma   90.00
#
_symmetry.space_group_name_H-M   'P 1'
#
loop_
_entity.id
_entity.type
_entity.pdbx_description
1 polymer ?
#
loop_
_entity_poly.entity_id
_entity_poly.type
_entity_poly.pdbx_seq_one_letter_code
_entity_poly.pdbx_strand_id
1 'polypeptide(L)'
;MIKVYGDIMLDRWIVGKARRISPEAPVPVLKEIEQQFCPGGAGNLAVNIANLNGEIGVYGSIASDKEGYRVIECFSNFKKINFRASLDSKKTTTKNRLVGQGGQHICRWDREEKYTGEDAFNRLLSELSENDVVCISDYAKGTVREGTIQRLLDRNCKILVDPKQNVDFYKGAYLVKPNLREFKNWFGKFSKEK
;
A
#
# COMPACT_ATOMS: atom_id res chain seq x y z
N MET A 1 11.90 10.23 -13.60
CA MET A 1 12.03 9.31 -12.44
C MET A 1 10.68 8.65 -12.16
N ILE A 2 10.67 7.47 -11.52
CA ILE A 2 9.40 6.84 -11.09
C ILE A 2 9.02 7.37 -9.71
N LYS A 3 7.80 7.85 -9.57
CA LYS A 3 7.21 8.28 -8.29
C LYS A 3 6.10 7.30 -7.92
N VAL A 4 6.13 6.76 -6.72
CA VAL A 4 5.06 5.92 -6.17
C VAL A 4 4.28 6.75 -5.16
N TYR A 5 2.97 6.88 -5.36
CA TYR A 5 2.07 7.61 -4.47
C TYR A 5 0.91 6.73 -4.04
N GLY A 6 0.55 6.77 -2.79
CA GLY A 6 -0.63 6.02 -2.32
C GLY A 6 -0.59 5.60 -0.86
N ASP A 7 -1.47 4.65 -0.54
CA ASP A 7 -1.67 4.17 0.82
C ASP A 7 -0.50 3.30 1.27
N ILE A 8 0.28 3.82 2.22
CA ILE A 8 1.38 3.09 2.86
C ILE A 8 0.85 2.36 4.09
N MET A 9 1.29 1.12 4.27
CA MET A 9 0.92 0.32 5.43
C MET A 9 2.06 -0.61 5.86
N LEU A 10 1.97 -1.13 7.07
CA LEU A 10 2.86 -2.17 7.58
C LEU A 10 2.17 -3.53 7.46
N ASP A 11 2.73 -4.42 6.68
CA ASP A 11 2.40 -5.84 6.72
C ASP A 11 3.24 -6.53 7.79
N ARG A 12 2.58 -7.15 8.77
CA ARG A 12 3.20 -7.87 9.88
C ARG A 12 2.77 -9.32 9.87
N TRP A 13 3.74 -10.20 9.88
CA TRP A 13 3.55 -11.63 9.94
C TRP A 13 4.05 -12.14 11.29
N ILE A 14 3.17 -12.76 12.07
CA ILE A 14 3.48 -13.40 13.35
C ILE A 14 3.42 -14.88 13.10
N VAL A 15 4.60 -15.49 12.98
CA VAL A 15 4.75 -16.92 12.72
C VAL A 15 4.87 -17.67 14.03
N GLY A 16 4.14 -18.77 14.16
CA GLY A 16 4.17 -19.55 15.39
C GLY A 16 3.68 -20.97 15.24
N LYS A 17 3.73 -21.71 16.36
CA LYS A 17 3.22 -23.09 16.47
C LYS A 17 1.84 -23.06 17.13
N ALA A 18 0.83 -23.56 16.42
CA ALA A 18 -0.52 -23.78 16.93
C ALA A 18 -0.70 -25.28 17.20
N ARG A 19 -0.50 -25.73 18.46
CA ARG A 19 -0.52 -27.14 18.83
C ARG A 19 -1.67 -27.53 19.75
N ARG A 20 -2.41 -26.57 20.26
CA ARG A 20 -3.54 -26.81 21.17
C ARG A 20 -4.63 -25.77 21.00
N ILE A 21 -5.83 -26.14 21.41
CA ILE A 21 -6.96 -25.23 21.56
C ILE A 21 -6.91 -24.59 22.95
N SER A 22 -7.35 -23.33 23.05
CA SER A 22 -7.47 -22.62 24.31
C SER A 22 -8.50 -23.28 25.21
N PRO A 23 -8.26 -23.38 26.54
CA PRO A 23 -9.31 -23.79 27.47
C PRO A 23 -10.39 -22.72 27.67
N GLU A 24 -10.14 -21.48 27.29
CA GLU A 24 -11.05 -20.35 27.49
C GLU A 24 -12.06 -20.17 26.33
N ALA A 25 -11.72 -20.67 25.13
CA ALA A 25 -12.56 -20.57 23.94
C ALA A 25 -12.09 -21.54 22.85
N PRO A 26 -12.93 -21.95 21.91
CA PRO A 26 -12.58 -22.87 20.83
C PRO A 26 -11.70 -22.22 19.76
N VAL A 27 -10.56 -21.66 20.18
CA VAL A 27 -9.59 -20.98 19.32
C VAL A 27 -8.19 -21.59 19.48
N PRO A 28 -7.36 -21.66 18.44
CA PRO A 28 -6.00 -22.15 18.55
C PRO A 28 -5.13 -21.20 19.40
N VAL A 29 -4.25 -21.78 20.20
CA VAL A 29 -3.19 -21.03 20.91
C VAL A 29 -1.94 -21.04 20.03
N LEU A 30 -1.57 -19.86 19.53
CA LEU A 30 -0.34 -19.66 18.78
C LEU A 30 0.81 -19.31 19.72
N LYS A 31 1.83 -20.16 19.78
CA LYS A 31 3.10 -19.82 20.42
C LYS A 31 4.00 -19.17 19.38
N GLU A 32 4.21 -17.86 19.51
CA GLU A 32 5.06 -17.09 18.63
C GLU A 32 6.50 -17.64 18.56
N ILE A 33 7.07 -17.64 17.35
CA ILE A 33 8.46 -17.98 17.07
C ILE A 33 9.20 -16.75 16.57
N GLU A 34 8.60 -16.03 15.61
CA GLU A 34 9.20 -14.87 14.98
C GLU A 34 8.15 -13.88 14.48
N GLN A 35 8.59 -12.66 14.23
CA GLN A 35 7.81 -11.64 13.54
C GLN A 35 8.59 -11.14 12.32
N GLN A 36 7.89 -11.01 11.21
CA GLN A 36 8.41 -10.44 9.99
C GLN A 36 7.61 -9.19 9.65
N PHE A 37 8.30 -8.18 9.11
CA PHE A 37 7.73 -6.90 8.74
C PHE A 37 8.11 -6.55 7.31
N CYS A 38 7.14 -6.06 6.54
CA CYS A 38 7.39 -5.54 5.20
C CYS A 38 6.49 -4.35 4.89
N PRO A 39 6.94 -3.44 4.01
CA PRO A 39 6.11 -2.35 3.55
C PRO A 39 4.98 -2.92 2.70
N GLY A 40 3.73 -2.56 3.02
CA GLY A 40 2.53 -2.93 2.26
C GLY A 40 1.99 -1.77 1.44
N GLY A 41 0.97 -2.06 0.61
CA GLY A 41 0.34 -1.06 -0.25
C GLY A 41 1.33 -0.40 -1.22
N ALA A 42 1.35 0.93 -1.26
CA ALA A 42 2.30 1.70 -2.07
C ALA A 42 3.76 1.35 -1.75
N GLY A 43 4.04 0.99 -0.48
CA GLY A 43 5.35 0.54 -0.07
C GLY A 43 5.79 -0.76 -0.75
N ASN A 44 4.89 -1.74 -0.87
CA ASN A 44 5.19 -2.99 -1.56
C ASN A 44 5.41 -2.77 -3.08
N LEU A 45 4.62 -1.90 -3.70
CA LEU A 45 4.83 -1.51 -5.09
C LEU A 45 6.23 -0.92 -5.30
N ALA A 46 6.65 -0.02 -4.41
CA ALA A 46 7.97 0.59 -4.46
C ALA A 46 9.10 -0.44 -4.33
N VAL A 47 8.98 -1.38 -3.40
CA VAL A 47 9.97 -2.46 -3.23
C VAL A 47 10.08 -3.32 -4.50
N ASN A 48 8.95 -3.66 -5.13
CA ASN A 48 8.97 -4.43 -6.37
C ASN A 48 9.68 -3.67 -7.51
N ILE A 49 9.41 -2.37 -7.68
CA ILE A 49 10.09 -1.57 -8.70
C ILE A 49 11.60 -1.43 -8.38
N ALA A 50 11.96 -1.23 -7.12
CA ALA A 50 13.38 -1.14 -6.71
C ALA A 50 14.15 -2.44 -7.02
N ASN A 51 13.52 -3.59 -6.83
CA ASN A 51 14.09 -4.89 -7.17
C ASN A 51 14.27 -5.08 -8.70
N LEU A 52 13.49 -4.36 -9.51
CA LEU A 52 13.67 -4.27 -10.96
C LEU A 52 14.70 -3.19 -11.38
N ASN A 53 15.54 -2.75 -10.45
CA ASN A 53 16.59 -1.75 -10.66
C ASN A 53 16.11 -0.29 -10.84
N GLY A 54 14.85 0.03 -10.57
CA GLY A 54 14.34 1.40 -10.63
C GLY A 54 14.79 2.27 -9.44
N GLU A 55 15.07 3.55 -9.70
CA GLU A 55 15.15 4.58 -8.65
C GLU A 55 13.78 5.20 -8.44
N ILE A 56 13.34 5.31 -7.15
CA ILE A 56 11.95 5.59 -6.83
C ILE A 56 11.84 6.62 -5.71
N GLY A 57 10.98 7.61 -5.92
CA GLY A 57 10.42 8.42 -4.83
C GLY A 57 9.13 7.79 -4.32
N VAL A 58 8.99 7.60 -3.02
CA VAL A 58 7.78 7.03 -2.40
C VAL A 58 7.09 8.07 -1.54
N TYR A 59 5.85 8.37 -1.85
CA TYR A 59 5.04 9.40 -1.21
C TYR A 59 3.76 8.80 -0.66
N GLY A 60 3.46 9.09 0.58
CA GLY A 60 2.26 8.64 1.27
C GLY A 60 2.31 9.08 2.73
N SER A 61 1.31 8.68 3.50
CA SER A 61 1.20 9.09 4.89
C SER A 61 1.36 7.92 5.83
N ILE A 62 2.10 8.14 6.91
CA ILE A 62 2.22 7.26 8.08
C ILE A 62 2.03 8.08 9.33
N ALA A 63 1.91 7.44 10.49
CA ALA A 63 1.89 8.13 11.78
C ALA A 63 3.28 8.19 12.42
N SER A 64 3.43 9.11 13.36
CA SER A 64 4.57 9.12 14.29
C SER A 64 4.33 8.11 15.41
N ASP A 65 4.18 6.83 15.05
CA ASP A 65 3.97 5.71 15.97
C ASP A 65 5.00 4.59 15.72
N LYS A 66 4.97 3.58 16.59
CA LYS A 66 5.90 2.43 16.51
C LYS A 66 5.83 1.72 15.14
N GLU A 67 4.64 1.60 14.59
CA GLU A 67 4.39 0.96 13.31
C GLU A 67 4.92 1.81 12.15
N GLY A 68 4.76 3.13 12.21
CA GLY A 68 5.33 4.06 11.22
C GLY A 68 6.87 4.04 11.20
N TYR A 69 7.49 4.03 12.37
CA TYR A 69 8.94 3.86 12.46
C TYR A 69 9.41 2.51 11.93
N ARG A 70 8.62 1.46 12.12
CA ARG A 70 8.91 0.15 11.54
C ARG A 70 8.81 0.15 10.01
N VAL A 71 7.86 0.90 9.42
CA VAL A 71 7.80 1.11 7.96
C VAL A 71 9.07 1.80 7.47
N ILE A 72 9.53 2.86 8.14
CA ILE A 72 10.77 3.57 7.78
C ILE A 72 11.96 2.60 7.82
N GLU A 73 12.07 1.80 8.88
CA GLU A 73 13.13 0.80 9.04
C GLU A 73 13.11 -0.24 7.91
N CYS A 74 11.94 -0.69 7.49
CA CYS A 74 11.82 -1.62 6.35
C CYS A 74 12.42 -1.04 5.06
N PHE A 75 12.33 0.27 4.84
CA PHE A 75 12.89 0.93 3.66
C PHE A 75 14.41 1.17 3.74
N SER A 76 15.00 1.19 4.94
CA SER A 76 16.43 1.49 5.13
C SER A 76 17.37 0.55 4.35
N ASN A 77 16.92 -0.66 4.05
CA ASN A 77 17.68 -1.66 3.29
C ASN A 77 17.64 -1.43 1.76
N PHE A 78 16.80 -0.50 1.26
CA PHE A 78 16.61 -0.26 -0.16
C PHE A 78 17.25 1.07 -0.59
N LYS A 79 18.54 1.04 -0.97
CA LYS A 79 19.30 2.24 -1.37
C LYS A 79 18.67 3.04 -2.54
N LYS A 80 17.83 2.41 -3.35
CA LYS A 80 17.15 3.02 -4.51
C LYS A 80 15.79 3.61 -4.18
N ILE A 81 15.32 3.46 -2.94
CA ILE A 81 14.05 4.02 -2.48
C ILE A 81 14.30 5.30 -1.70
N ASN A 82 13.86 6.41 -2.27
CA ASN A 82 13.80 7.69 -1.58
C ASN A 82 12.44 7.82 -0.89
N PHE A 83 12.38 7.45 0.39
CA PHE A 83 11.15 7.45 1.16
C PHE A 83 10.81 8.86 1.67
N ARG A 84 9.71 9.42 1.19
CA ARG A 84 9.24 10.79 1.40
C ARG A 84 7.87 10.84 2.07
N ALA A 85 7.58 9.94 2.99
CA ALA A 85 6.31 9.93 3.68
C ALA A 85 6.12 11.16 4.57
N SER A 86 4.86 11.56 4.72
CA SER A 86 4.42 12.56 5.68
C SER A 86 3.95 11.88 6.97
N LEU A 87 4.14 12.55 8.11
CA LEU A 87 3.74 12.07 9.43
C LEU A 87 2.41 12.70 9.86
N ASP A 88 1.46 12.77 8.94
CA ASP A 88 0.17 13.44 9.10
C ASP A 88 -1.00 12.48 9.41
N SER A 89 -0.73 11.19 9.49
CA SER A 89 -1.70 10.21 9.92
C SER A 89 -1.76 10.10 11.46
N LYS A 90 -2.94 9.79 12.02
CA LYS A 90 -3.09 9.53 13.46
C LYS A 90 -2.58 8.17 13.88
N LYS A 91 -2.70 7.18 12.98
CA LYS A 91 -2.19 5.82 13.17
C LYS A 91 -1.69 5.27 11.85
N THR A 92 -0.58 4.55 11.89
CA THR A 92 -0.10 3.81 10.73
C THR A 92 -1.00 2.59 10.50
N THR A 93 -1.50 2.46 9.27
CA THR A 93 -2.28 1.28 8.87
C THR A 93 -1.43 0.03 8.97
N THR A 94 -1.95 -1.01 9.65
CA THR A 94 -1.27 -2.30 9.78
C THR A 94 -2.16 -3.45 9.36
N LYS A 95 -1.57 -4.45 8.70
CA LYS A 95 -2.20 -5.73 8.40
C LYS A 95 -1.43 -6.84 9.11
N ASN A 96 -2.02 -7.35 10.18
CA ASN A 96 -1.38 -8.34 11.04
C ASN A 96 -1.91 -9.73 10.70
N ARG A 97 -1.02 -10.65 10.39
CA ARG A 97 -1.34 -12.04 10.05
C ARG A 97 -0.71 -12.99 11.05
N LEU A 98 -1.54 -13.82 11.69
CA LEU A 98 -1.07 -14.95 12.46
C LEU A 98 -0.98 -16.16 11.53
N VAL A 99 0.22 -16.74 11.46
CA VAL A 99 0.51 -17.82 10.52
C VAL A 99 1.15 -18.98 11.25
N GLY A 100 0.65 -20.18 11.03
CA GLY A 100 1.26 -21.41 11.52
C GLY A 100 2.59 -21.68 10.83
N GLN A 101 3.46 -22.47 11.47
CA GLN A 101 4.80 -22.81 10.96
C GLN A 101 4.77 -23.48 9.56
N GLY A 102 3.65 -24.08 9.16
CA GLY A 102 3.43 -24.64 7.82
C GLY A 102 2.85 -23.65 6.79
N GLY A 103 2.80 -22.35 7.11
CA GLY A 103 2.32 -21.30 6.21
C GLY A 103 0.80 -21.08 6.22
N GLN A 104 0.02 -21.87 7.00
CA GLN A 104 -1.42 -21.71 7.07
C GLN A 104 -1.81 -20.45 7.84
N HIS A 105 -2.70 -19.65 7.28
CA HIS A 105 -3.27 -18.49 7.95
C HIS A 105 -4.24 -18.93 9.04
N ILE A 106 -4.03 -18.45 10.27
CA ILE A 106 -4.88 -18.72 11.43
C ILE A 106 -5.86 -17.57 11.64
N CYS A 107 -5.35 -16.34 11.61
CA CYS A 107 -6.14 -15.14 11.79
C CYS A 107 -5.47 -13.96 11.09
N ARG A 108 -6.28 -12.98 10.71
CA ARG A 108 -5.80 -11.66 10.29
C ARG A 108 -6.61 -10.61 11.04
N TRP A 109 -5.93 -9.59 11.58
CA TRP A 109 -6.58 -8.39 12.08
C TRP A 109 -5.90 -7.17 11.49
N ASP A 110 -6.72 -6.22 11.05
CA ASP A 110 -6.28 -4.97 10.46
C ASP A 110 -6.53 -3.83 11.45
N ARG A 111 -5.61 -2.90 11.47
CA ARG A 111 -5.69 -1.68 12.23
C ARG A 111 -5.59 -0.53 11.23
N GLU A 112 -6.70 0.14 11.02
CA GLU A 112 -6.85 1.08 9.93
C GLU A 112 -7.48 2.37 10.45
N GLU A 113 -7.00 3.49 9.92
CA GLU A 113 -7.63 4.79 10.10
C GLU A 113 -7.54 5.55 8.77
N LYS A 114 -8.60 6.26 8.42
CA LYS A 114 -8.58 7.12 7.24
C LYS A 114 -7.82 8.40 7.56
N TYR A 115 -7.00 8.84 6.64
CA TYR A 115 -6.19 10.06 6.73
C TYR A 115 -6.28 10.87 5.44
N THR A 116 -5.84 12.11 5.48
CA THR A 116 -6.02 13.04 4.35
C THR A 116 -4.97 12.93 3.26
N GLY A 117 -3.75 12.53 3.60
CA GLY A 117 -2.63 12.42 2.67
C GLY A 117 -2.23 13.73 1.97
N GLU A 118 -2.69 14.90 2.46
CA GLU A 118 -2.48 16.20 1.81
C GLU A 118 -1.00 16.57 1.74
N ASP A 119 -0.28 16.45 2.86
CA ASP A 119 1.13 16.82 2.93
C ASP A 119 1.99 15.94 2.04
N ALA A 120 1.70 14.63 1.99
CA ALA A 120 2.38 13.70 1.09
C ALA A 120 2.14 14.06 -0.37
N PHE A 121 0.92 14.46 -0.72
CA PHE A 121 0.56 14.85 -2.08
C PHE A 121 1.22 16.18 -2.49
N ASN A 122 1.20 17.17 -1.62
CA ASN A 122 1.85 18.46 -1.87
C ASN A 122 3.37 18.28 -2.05
N ARG A 123 3.98 17.40 -1.26
CA ARG A 123 5.39 17.04 -1.44
C ARG A 123 5.63 16.36 -2.79
N LEU A 124 4.81 15.39 -3.19
CA LEU A 124 4.89 14.80 -4.51
C LEU A 124 4.85 15.87 -5.59
N LEU A 125 3.85 16.76 -5.55
CA LEU A 125 3.69 17.82 -6.57
C LEU A 125 4.89 18.78 -6.64
N SER A 126 5.53 19.08 -5.52
CA SER A 126 6.71 19.95 -5.48
C SER A 126 7.98 19.29 -6.03
N GLU A 127 8.04 17.97 -6.02
CA GLU A 127 9.18 17.18 -6.50
C GLU A 127 8.96 16.55 -7.90
N LEU A 128 7.80 16.84 -8.55
CA LEU A 128 7.52 16.37 -9.90
C LEU A 128 8.32 17.13 -10.95
N SER A 129 8.89 16.37 -11.88
CA SER A 129 9.53 16.88 -13.09
C SER A 129 8.73 16.46 -14.32
N GLU A 130 8.90 17.17 -15.43
CA GLU A 130 8.34 16.78 -16.73
C GLU A 130 8.76 15.34 -17.09
N ASN A 131 7.84 14.58 -17.63
CA ASN A 131 8.02 13.18 -18.01
C ASN A 131 8.21 12.20 -16.82
N ASP A 132 8.00 12.61 -15.57
CA ASP A 132 7.94 11.65 -14.48
C ASP A 132 6.73 10.69 -14.68
N VAL A 133 6.94 9.45 -14.26
CA VAL A 133 5.87 8.44 -14.22
C VAL A 133 5.39 8.32 -12.79
N VAL A 134 4.10 8.54 -12.58
CA VAL A 134 3.47 8.42 -11.26
C VAL A 134 2.69 7.11 -11.19
N CYS A 135 3.14 6.18 -10.35
CA CYS A 135 2.44 4.94 -10.04
C CYS A 135 1.60 5.15 -8.79
N ILE A 136 0.29 5.07 -8.91
CA ILE A 136 -0.66 5.22 -7.80
C ILE A 136 -1.07 3.84 -7.30
N SER A 137 -0.96 3.63 -5.98
CA SER A 137 -1.45 2.43 -5.30
C SER A 137 -2.54 2.82 -4.32
N ASP A 138 -3.80 2.63 -4.73
CA ASP A 138 -4.98 3.02 -3.97
C ASP A 138 -5.57 1.82 -3.22
N TYR A 139 -5.72 1.95 -1.90
CA TYR A 139 -6.40 1.00 -1.01
C TYR A 139 -7.59 1.64 -0.30
N ALA A 140 -8.03 2.83 -0.76
CA ALA A 140 -9.12 3.61 -0.18
C ALA A 140 -8.92 3.94 1.31
N LYS A 141 -7.66 4.21 1.73
CA LYS A 141 -7.34 4.63 3.09
C LYS A 141 -7.25 6.15 3.25
N GLY A 142 -7.35 6.90 2.13
CA GLY A 142 -7.48 8.35 2.13
C GLY A 142 -6.30 9.11 1.55
N THR A 143 -5.18 8.45 1.23
CA THR A 143 -4.06 9.11 0.55
C THR A 143 -4.49 9.56 -0.84
N VAL A 144 -5.12 8.67 -1.62
CA VAL A 144 -5.62 8.99 -2.96
C VAL A 144 -7.04 9.54 -2.83
N ARG A 145 -7.25 10.79 -3.26
CA ARG A 145 -8.49 11.54 -3.08
C ARG A 145 -9.05 12.01 -4.41
N GLU A 146 -10.31 12.45 -4.37
CA GLU A 146 -10.93 13.14 -5.51
C GLU A 146 -10.05 14.31 -5.96
N GLY A 147 -9.91 14.47 -7.28
CA GLY A 147 -9.04 15.48 -7.87
C GLY A 147 -7.54 15.13 -7.90
N THR A 148 -7.07 14.07 -7.22
CA THR A 148 -5.66 13.65 -7.28
C THR A 148 -5.20 13.42 -8.73
N ILE A 149 -5.99 12.68 -9.51
CA ILE A 149 -5.67 12.38 -10.92
C ILE A 149 -5.59 13.66 -11.73
N GLN A 150 -6.61 14.54 -11.63
CA GLN A 150 -6.64 15.79 -12.38
C GLN A 150 -5.43 16.69 -12.07
N ARG A 151 -5.11 16.87 -10.79
CA ARG A 151 -3.94 17.67 -10.38
C ARG A 151 -2.61 17.11 -10.89
N LEU A 152 -2.50 15.80 -11.09
CA LEU A 152 -1.33 15.17 -11.71
C LEU A 152 -1.33 15.32 -13.22
N LEU A 153 -2.50 15.24 -13.88
CA LEU A 153 -2.64 15.51 -15.32
C LEU A 153 -2.25 16.94 -15.66
N ASP A 154 -2.61 17.90 -14.83
CA ASP A 154 -2.24 19.32 -14.98
C ASP A 154 -0.70 19.52 -14.92
N ARG A 155 0.06 18.54 -14.46
CA ARG A 155 1.52 18.50 -14.44
C ARG A 155 2.13 17.69 -15.60
N ASN A 156 1.31 17.28 -16.57
CA ASN A 156 1.73 16.48 -17.74
C ASN A 156 2.43 15.15 -17.36
N CYS A 157 1.98 14.52 -16.27
CA CYS A 157 2.53 13.26 -15.79
C CYS A 157 1.87 12.05 -16.46
N LYS A 158 2.65 11.01 -16.69
CA LYS A 158 2.10 9.70 -17.06
C LYS A 158 1.68 8.95 -15.80
N ILE A 159 0.38 8.69 -15.67
CA ILE A 159 -0.23 8.12 -14.45
C ILE A 159 -0.61 6.66 -14.68
N LEU A 160 -0.11 5.77 -13.83
CA LEU A 160 -0.48 4.35 -13.78
C LEU A 160 -1.14 4.06 -12.44
N VAL A 161 -2.26 3.34 -12.43
CA VAL A 161 -3.06 3.15 -11.22
C VAL A 161 -3.31 1.66 -10.94
N ASP A 162 -3.00 1.23 -9.72
CA ASP A 162 -3.56 0.04 -9.08
C ASP A 162 -4.75 0.49 -8.22
N PRO A 163 -6.01 0.27 -8.69
CA PRO A 163 -7.17 0.99 -8.20
C PRO A 163 -7.89 0.27 -7.06
N LYS A 164 -8.70 1.04 -6.30
CA LYS A 164 -9.63 0.49 -5.29
C LYS A 164 -11.03 1.10 -5.38
N GLN A 165 -11.14 2.33 -5.85
CA GLN A 165 -12.40 3.05 -5.96
C GLN A 165 -13.08 2.79 -7.32
N ASN A 166 -14.17 3.50 -7.62
CA ASN A 166 -14.84 3.40 -8.92
C ASN A 166 -13.90 3.86 -10.05
N VAL A 167 -14.06 3.31 -11.24
CA VAL A 167 -13.21 3.61 -12.42
C VAL A 167 -13.21 5.08 -12.78
N ASP A 168 -14.35 5.77 -12.63
CA ASP A 168 -14.48 7.21 -12.94
C ASP A 168 -13.55 8.08 -12.09
N PHE A 169 -13.18 7.60 -10.90
CA PHE A 169 -12.21 8.27 -10.02
C PHE A 169 -10.83 8.43 -10.67
N TYR A 170 -10.48 7.55 -11.61
CA TYR A 170 -9.17 7.52 -12.25
C TYR A 170 -9.21 8.01 -13.71
N LYS A 171 -10.28 8.71 -14.09
CA LYS A 171 -10.47 9.21 -15.46
C LYS A 171 -9.28 10.07 -15.89
N GLY A 172 -8.74 9.78 -17.07
CA GLY A 172 -7.57 10.45 -17.64
C GLY A 172 -6.23 9.78 -17.31
N ALA A 173 -6.17 8.82 -16.39
CA ALA A 173 -4.95 8.04 -16.16
C ALA A 173 -4.53 7.28 -17.44
N TYR A 174 -3.21 7.19 -17.68
CA TYR A 174 -2.66 6.48 -18.84
C TYR A 174 -2.96 4.98 -18.80
N LEU A 175 -2.93 4.38 -17.61
CA LEU A 175 -3.23 2.97 -17.38
C LEU A 175 -3.92 2.79 -16.02
N VAL A 176 -5.03 2.06 -16.01
CA VAL A 176 -5.68 1.57 -14.79
C VAL A 176 -5.71 0.05 -14.85
N LYS A 177 -5.12 -0.62 -13.85
CA LYS A 177 -5.00 -2.09 -13.80
C LYS A 177 -5.82 -2.65 -12.63
N PRO A 178 -7.12 -2.86 -12.80
CA PRO A 178 -7.94 -3.51 -11.79
C PRO A 178 -7.63 -5.01 -11.67
N ASN A 179 -7.92 -5.59 -10.52
CA ASN A 179 -8.06 -7.03 -10.41
C ASN A 179 -9.42 -7.49 -10.96
N LEU A 180 -9.61 -8.82 -11.11
CA LEU A 180 -10.83 -9.39 -11.71
C LEU A 180 -12.11 -9.00 -10.92
N ARG A 181 -12.03 -8.88 -9.59
CA ARG A 181 -13.18 -8.51 -8.76
C ARG A 181 -13.57 -7.05 -8.97
N GLU A 182 -12.59 -6.15 -8.99
CA GLU A 182 -12.78 -4.73 -9.27
C GLU A 182 -13.35 -4.53 -10.67
N PHE A 183 -12.76 -5.18 -11.67
CA PHE A 183 -13.27 -5.15 -13.04
C PHE A 183 -14.74 -5.58 -13.12
N LYS A 184 -15.09 -6.72 -12.48
CA LYS A 184 -16.48 -7.21 -12.46
C LYS A 184 -17.44 -6.25 -11.74
N ASN A 185 -16.98 -5.59 -10.70
CA ASN A 185 -17.79 -4.59 -9.99
C ASN A 185 -18.07 -3.36 -10.86
N TRP A 186 -17.14 -2.96 -11.73
CA TRP A 186 -17.28 -1.80 -12.60
C TRP A 186 -18.10 -2.09 -13.87
N PHE A 187 -17.81 -3.21 -14.51
CA PHE A 187 -18.29 -3.51 -15.88
C PHE A 187 -19.19 -4.76 -15.97
N GLY A 188 -19.45 -5.44 -14.88
CA GLY A 188 -20.23 -6.68 -14.87
C GLY A 188 -19.44 -7.92 -15.26
N LYS A 189 -20.04 -8.80 -16.05
CA LYS A 189 -19.38 -10.08 -16.43
C LYS A 189 -18.22 -9.82 -17.39
N PHE A 190 -17.06 -10.40 -17.07
CA PHE A 190 -15.96 -10.50 -18.00
C PHE A 190 -16.23 -11.66 -18.97
N SER A 191 -16.37 -11.38 -20.28
CA SER A 191 -16.34 -12.44 -21.29
C SER A 191 -14.94 -12.49 -21.89
N LYS A 192 -14.43 -13.72 -22.06
CA LYS A 192 -13.18 -13.99 -22.79
C LYS A 192 -13.44 -14.16 -24.28
N GLU A 193 -14.50 -13.60 -24.82
CA GLU A 193 -14.69 -13.64 -26.26
C GLU A 193 -13.55 -12.87 -26.95
N LYS A 194 -12.96 -13.59 -27.87
CA LYS A 194 -11.75 -13.26 -28.62
C LYS A 194 -11.92 -12.08 -29.54
#